data_8728f9d712d45efd014b97c338493221
#
_entry.id   8728f9d712d45efd014b97c338493221
#
_cell.length_a   1.000
_cell.length_b   1.000
_cell.length_c   1.000
_cell.angle_alpha   90.00
_cell.angle_beta   90.00
_cell.angle_gamma   90.00
#
_symmetry.space_group_name_H-M   'P 1'
#
loop_
_entity.id
_entity.type
_entity.pdbx_description
1 polymer ?
#
loop_
_entity_poly.entity_id
_entity_poly.type
_entity_poly.pdbx_seq_one_letter_code
_entity_poly.pdbx_strand_id
1 'polypeptide(L)'
;MNYSQFLNMIPEATLMAILVIVFIADFASSRKSERKWFNPLVCILMLLQVLVSVFQHDAVSAFGGMYVTTPAVNVMKTILAAGTLIVLIQSRKWLSRPDTSFKEGEFYMLVVSTLLGMNVMMSAGHFLMFFLGLEMASVPMACLVALDKYRHNSAEAAAKFILTATFSSGIMLYGISFIYGGVGTLYFDDVATVLAQKQNLTMNVMGMVFFMSGLGFKISLVPFHFWTADTYQGAPTTVTGYLSVISKGAAAFTLMAILMKVFAPLTPYWTYVMYVLVVLSITIANLFAIRQKELKRFMAFSSISQAGYIMLAVIGDNALGVAALSYYVLVYVVANLAVFTVIGVVEENNNGITKMDAYNGFYSTNPKLSLLMTFALFSLGGIPPFAGMFSKFFVFMAALEEGSVLTHIVVFVALINTVISLYYYLLIVKAMYIKTSENPLPTFKSDCNTKLALTICIAGVLLCGVCSFFYDWIWAAL
;
A
#
# COMPACT_ATOMS: atom_id res chain seq x y z
N MET A 1 27.27 22.48 8.24
CA MET A 1 26.37 21.31 8.23
C MET A 1 27.07 20.16 8.91
N ASN A 2 26.44 19.55 9.89
CA ASN A 2 27.05 18.41 10.58
C ASN A 2 26.65 17.12 9.82
N TYR A 3 27.56 16.60 9.01
CA TYR A 3 27.31 15.41 8.18
C TYR A 3 26.97 14.15 9.00
N SER A 4 27.25 14.13 10.31
CA SER A 4 26.88 13.05 11.21
C SER A 4 25.35 12.83 11.30
N GLN A 5 24.56 13.85 11.00
CA GLN A 5 23.09 13.72 11.00
C GLN A 5 22.55 12.76 9.91
N PHE A 6 23.29 12.56 8.80
CA PHE A 6 22.93 11.56 7.80
C PHE A 6 23.08 10.13 8.32
N LEU A 7 23.94 9.90 9.31
CA LEU A 7 24.07 8.60 9.97
C LEU A 7 22.83 8.24 10.80
N ASN A 8 22.00 9.21 11.12
CA ASN A 8 20.73 8.99 11.82
C ASN A 8 19.60 8.52 10.90
N MET A 9 19.81 8.58 9.56
CA MET A 9 18.85 8.16 8.53
C MET A 9 19.29 6.84 7.89
N ILE A 10 19.68 5.86 8.68
CA ILE A 10 20.27 4.59 8.18
C ILE A 10 19.35 3.91 7.13
N PRO A 11 18.04 3.73 7.33
CA PRO A 11 17.17 3.08 6.34
C PRO A 11 17.09 3.84 5.01
N GLU A 12 17.06 5.17 5.04
CA GLU A 12 17.04 5.99 3.84
C GLU A 12 18.42 6.05 3.16
N ALA A 13 19.49 6.15 3.95
CA ALA A 13 20.86 6.14 3.43
C ALA A 13 21.19 4.83 2.72
N THR A 14 20.76 3.69 3.27
CA THR A 14 20.93 2.39 2.64
C THR A 14 20.11 2.25 1.36
N LEU A 15 18.88 2.77 1.30
CA LEU A 15 18.09 2.82 0.06
C LEU A 15 18.75 3.71 -1.01
N MET A 16 19.31 4.85 -0.61
CA MET A 16 20.07 5.72 -1.53
C MET A 16 21.30 4.97 -2.07
N ALA A 17 22.04 4.26 -1.22
CA ALA A 17 23.18 3.45 -1.64
C ALA A 17 22.75 2.33 -2.63
N ILE A 18 21.65 1.64 -2.35
CA ILE A 18 21.06 0.64 -3.25
C ILE A 18 20.72 1.28 -4.60
N LEU A 19 20.07 2.44 -4.61
CA LEU A 19 19.73 3.15 -5.83
C LEU A 19 20.95 3.48 -6.67
N VAL A 20 22.03 3.97 -6.06
CA VAL A 20 23.30 4.26 -6.74
C VAL A 20 23.93 2.97 -7.27
N ILE A 21 23.97 1.90 -6.49
CA ILE A 21 24.51 0.60 -6.92
C ILE A 21 23.73 0.04 -8.12
N VAL A 22 22.39 0.08 -8.07
CA VAL A 22 21.52 -0.38 -9.16
C VAL A 22 21.75 0.46 -10.42
N PHE A 23 21.86 1.78 -10.28
CA PHE A 23 22.15 2.69 -11.38
C PHE A 23 23.50 2.37 -12.06
N ILE A 24 24.57 2.22 -11.25
CA ILE A 24 25.91 1.87 -11.79
C ILE A 24 25.89 0.49 -12.45
N ALA A 25 25.24 -0.49 -11.82
CA ALA A 25 25.12 -1.85 -12.33
C ALA A 25 24.34 -1.88 -13.66
N ASP A 26 23.25 -1.11 -13.78
CA ASP A 26 22.49 -0.99 -15.02
C ASP A 26 23.32 -0.32 -16.12
N PHE A 27 23.95 0.82 -15.84
CA PHE A 27 24.80 1.55 -16.76
C PHE A 27 25.97 0.68 -17.29
N ALA A 28 26.67 -0.03 -16.40
CA ALA A 28 27.79 -0.89 -16.76
C ALA A 28 27.37 -2.12 -17.56
N SER A 29 26.12 -2.58 -17.42
CA SER A 29 25.61 -3.79 -18.08
C SER A 29 24.63 -3.53 -19.23
N SER A 30 24.34 -2.27 -19.56
CA SER A 30 23.33 -1.89 -20.55
C SER A 30 23.52 -2.47 -21.95
N ARG A 31 24.75 -2.82 -22.31
CA ARG A 31 25.11 -3.44 -23.62
C ARG A 31 24.91 -4.95 -23.68
N LYS A 32 24.60 -5.63 -22.57
CA LYS A 32 24.42 -7.09 -22.51
C LYS A 32 22.98 -7.47 -22.74
N SER A 33 22.71 -8.38 -23.65
CA SER A 33 21.34 -8.81 -24.02
C SER A 33 20.64 -9.65 -22.93
N GLU A 34 21.41 -10.37 -22.10
CA GLU A 34 20.86 -11.18 -21.00
C GLU A 34 21.56 -10.86 -19.68
N ARG A 35 20.82 -10.36 -18.70
CA ARG A 35 21.31 -9.94 -17.38
C ARG A 35 20.75 -10.82 -16.25
N LYS A 36 20.95 -12.14 -16.35
CA LYS A 36 20.41 -13.14 -15.38
C LYS A 36 20.80 -12.87 -13.92
N TRP A 37 21.91 -12.17 -13.70
CA TRP A 37 22.44 -11.81 -12.38
C TRP A 37 21.80 -10.57 -11.77
N PHE A 38 21.14 -9.71 -12.56
CA PHE A 38 20.72 -8.37 -12.11
C PHE A 38 19.55 -8.44 -11.12
N ASN A 39 18.49 -9.21 -11.43
CA ASN A 39 17.39 -9.41 -10.47
C ASN A 39 17.86 -10.04 -9.14
N PRO A 40 18.66 -11.13 -9.11
CA PRO A 40 19.20 -11.64 -7.86
C PRO A 40 19.99 -10.60 -7.07
N LEU A 41 20.81 -9.77 -7.72
CA LEU A 41 21.55 -8.70 -7.06
C LEU A 41 20.61 -7.73 -6.35
N VAL A 42 19.61 -7.22 -7.07
CA VAL A 42 18.65 -6.27 -6.50
C VAL A 42 17.84 -6.89 -5.36
N CYS A 43 17.46 -8.16 -5.47
CA CYS A 43 16.77 -8.89 -4.39
C CYS A 43 17.66 -9.06 -3.15
N ILE A 44 18.96 -9.34 -3.31
CA ILE A 44 19.91 -9.44 -2.19
C ILE A 44 20.09 -8.07 -1.51
N LEU A 45 20.27 -7.01 -2.29
CA LEU A 45 20.38 -5.64 -1.75
C LEU A 45 19.11 -5.23 -0.99
N MET A 46 17.94 -5.59 -1.52
CA MET A 46 16.68 -5.30 -0.85
C MET A 46 16.46 -6.16 0.40
N LEU A 47 16.95 -7.40 0.41
CA LEU A 47 16.96 -8.24 1.62
C LEU A 47 17.85 -7.61 2.71
N LEU A 48 19.01 -7.08 2.35
CA LEU A 48 19.88 -6.33 3.27
C LEU A 48 19.15 -5.10 3.82
N GLN A 49 18.38 -4.39 2.97
CA GLN A 49 17.54 -3.27 3.41
C GLN A 49 16.50 -3.70 4.47
N VAL A 50 15.82 -4.83 4.25
CA VAL A 50 14.87 -5.38 5.24
C VAL A 50 15.58 -5.67 6.56
N LEU A 51 16.74 -6.32 6.52
CA LEU A 51 17.52 -6.63 7.72
C LEU A 51 17.95 -5.36 8.47
N VAL A 52 18.48 -4.37 7.75
CA VAL A 52 18.83 -3.06 8.34
C VAL A 52 17.62 -2.41 9.01
N SER A 53 16.46 -2.42 8.37
CA SER A 53 15.25 -1.83 8.93
C SER A 53 14.72 -2.58 10.16
N VAL A 54 14.86 -3.92 10.21
CA VAL A 54 14.47 -4.74 11.37
C VAL A 54 15.31 -4.41 12.62
N PHE A 55 16.61 -4.13 12.44
CA PHE A 55 17.51 -3.84 13.57
C PHE A 55 17.49 -2.38 14.02
N GLN A 56 16.79 -1.51 13.29
CA GLN A 56 16.68 -0.09 13.65
C GLN A 56 15.46 0.12 14.56
N HIS A 57 15.67 0.26 15.85
CA HIS A 57 14.61 0.45 16.84
C HIS A 57 14.61 1.85 17.48
N ASP A 58 15.67 2.63 17.30
CA ASP A 58 15.84 3.88 18.01
C ASP A 58 14.93 4.99 17.45
N ALA A 59 14.37 5.78 18.35
CA ALA A 59 13.75 7.05 18.01
C ALA A 59 14.84 8.08 17.74
N VAL A 60 14.82 8.69 16.57
CA VAL A 60 15.87 9.63 16.14
C VAL A 60 15.26 10.90 15.58
N SER A 61 15.85 12.04 15.93
CA SER A 61 15.56 13.35 15.32
C SER A 61 16.81 13.90 14.65
N ALA A 62 16.67 14.43 13.45
CA ALA A 62 17.77 14.97 12.67
C ALA A 62 17.32 16.25 11.91
N PHE A 63 18.29 17.00 11.41
CA PHE A 63 18.07 18.23 10.63
C PHE A 63 17.16 19.25 11.33
N GLY A 64 17.39 19.47 12.63
CA GLY A 64 16.60 20.43 13.41
C GLY A 64 15.13 20.03 13.59
N GLY A 65 14.83 18.72 13.61
CA GLY A 65 13.46 18.22 13.76
C GLY A 65 12.69 18.04 12.44
N MET A 66 13.31 18.29 11.28
CA MET A 66 12.66 18.03 9.99
C MET A 66 12.48 16.52 9.72
N TYR A 67 13.44 15.71 10.18
CA TYR A 67 13.37 14.25 10.14
C TYR A 67 13.18 13.70 11.55
N VAL A 68 12.14 12.92 11.73
CA VAL A 68 11.80 12.28 13.01
C VAL A 68 11.36 10.85 12.74
N THR A 69 12.02 9.88 13.35
CA THR A 69 11.60 8.49 13.28
C THR A 69 11.27 7.96 14.67
N THR A 70 10.32 7.05 14.74
CA THR A 70 9.92 6.34 15.96
C THR A 70 10.02 4.83 15.71
N PRO A 71 10.03 3.99 16.75
CA PRO A 71 10.03 2.54 16.55
C PRO A 71 8.85 2.06 15.68
N ALA A 72 7.65 2.63 15.85
CA ALA A 72 6.48 2.33 15.02
C ALA A 72 6.70 2.66 13.53
N VAL A 73 7.34 3.81 13.22
CA VAL A 73 7.72 4.18 11.84
C VAL A 73 8.72 3.17 11.28
N ASN A 74 9.70 2.71 12.08
CA ASN A 74 10.70 1.75 11.64
C ASN A 74 10.09 0.35 11.37
N VAL A 75 9.12 -0.09 12.19
CA VAL A 75 8.33 -1.29 11.92
C VAL A 75 7.59 -1.17 10.59
N MET A 76 6.94 -0.04 10.33
CA MET A 76 6.23 0.17 9.06
C MET A 76 7.19 0.18 7.87
N LYS A 77 8.34 0.84 7.96
CA LYS A 77 9.40 0.79 6.93
C LYS A 77 9.83 -0.65 6.64
N THR A 78 9.98 -1.48 7.67
CA THR A 78 10.32 -2.90 7.54
C THR A 78 9.25 -3.68 6.77
N ILE A 79 7.98 -3.47 7.11
CA ILE A 79 6.84 -4.11 6.43
C ILE A 79 6.81 -3.73 4.95
N LEU A 80 6.99 -2.45 4.64
CA LEU A 80 6.98 -1.96 3.26
C LEU A 80 8.21 -2.44 2.46
N ALA A 81 9.38 -2.50 3.09
CA ALA A 81 10.60 -3.05 2.47
C ALA A 81 10.45 -4.55 2.17
N ALA A 82 9.89 -5.33 3.10
CA ALA A 82 9.61 -6.75 2.89
C ALA A 82 8.59 -6.98 1.75
N GLY A 83 7.53 -6.18 1.71
CA GLY A 83 6.56 -6.23 0.61
C GLY A 83 7.18 -5.85 -0.74
N THR A 84 8.07 -4.85 -0.76
CA THR A 84 8.81 -4.46 -1.97
C THR A 84 9.74 -5.59 -2.44
N LEU A 85 10.42 -6.28 -1.53
CA LEU A 85 11.24 -7.46 -1.86
C LEU A 85 10.40 -8.54 -2.56
N ILE A 86 9.19 -8.83 -2.07
CA ILE A 86 8.29 -9.80 -2.71
C ILE A 86 7.95 -9.37 -4.14
N VAL A 87 7.66 -8.08 -4.35
CA VAL A 87 7.38 -7.51 -5.69
C VAL A 87 8.60 -7.67 -6.62
N LEU A 88 9.81 -7.42 -6.13
CA LEU A 88 11.03 -7.58 -6.93
C LEU A 88 11.29 -9.05 -7.30
N ILE A 89 11.00 -9.99 -6.40
CA ILE A 89 11.13 -11.43 -6.69
C ILE A 89 10.14 -11.85 -7.79
N GLN A 90 8.89 -11.44 -7.70
CA GLN A 90 7.85 -11.82 -8.67
C GLN A 90 8.00 -11.11 -10.03
N SER A 91 8.66 -9.96 -10.09
CA SER A 91 8.81 -9.18 -11.34
C SER A 91 9.71 -9.82 -12.38
N ARG A 92 10.59 -10.74 -12.00
CA ARG A 92 11.64 -11.31 -12.86
C ARG A 92 11.11 -11.88 -14.18
N LYS A 93 10.03 -12.66 -14.12
CA LYS A 93 9.49 -13.32 -15.31
C LYS A 93 8.94 -12.29 -16.30
N TRP A 94 8.20 -11.30 -15.80
CA TRP A 94 7.68 -10.21 -16.62
C TRP A 94 8.79 -9.37 -17.24
N LEU A 95 9.83 -9.02 -16.47
CA LEU A 95 10.99 -8.26 -16.95
C LEU A 95 11.92 -9.05 -17.88
N SER A 96 11.81 -10.38 -17.92
CA SER A 96 12.60 -11.20 -18.85
C SER A 96 12.02 -11.26 -20.25
N ARG A 97 10.86 -10.63 -20.53
CA ARG A 97 10.25 -10.62 -21.84
C ARG A 97 11.03 -9.69 -22.80
N PRO A 98 11.05 -9.97 -24.12
CA PRO A 98 11.75 -9.13 -25.10
C PRO A 98 11.28 -7.68 -25.13
N ASP A 99 9.99 -7.43 -24.82
CA ASP A 99 9.36 -6.11 -24.81
C ASP A 99 9.62 -5.29 -23.52
N THR A 100 10.11 -5.93 -22.46
CA THR A 100 10.33 -5.30 -21.14
C THR A 100 11.76 -5.41 -20.64
N SER A 101 12.56 -6.34 -21.15
CA SER A 101 13.92 -6.64 -20.63
C SER A 101 14.89 -5.45 -20.68
N PHE A 102 14.75 -4.55 -21.64
CA PHE A 102 15.57 -3.35 -21.73
C PHE A 102 15.20 -2.27 -20.69
N LYS A 103 14.03 -2.39 -20.04
CA LYS A 103 13.54 -1.48 -18.99
C LYS A 103 13.77 -2.01 -17.58
N GLU A 104 14.47 -3.13 -17.43
CA GLU A 104 14.67 -3.80 -16.14
C GLU A 104 15.35 -2.88 -15.11
N GLY A 105 16.40 -2.15 -15.50
CA GLY A 105 17.09 -1.19 -14.65
C GLY A 105 16.21 -0.02 -14.26
N GLU A 106 15.46 0.55 -15.22
CA GLU A 106 14.51 1.63 -14.95
C GLU A 106 13.44 1.20 -13.92
N PHE A 107 12.90 -0.02 -14.07
CA PHE A 107 11.92 -0.56 -13.14
C PHE A 107 12.47 -0.61 -11.70
N TYR A 108 13.67 -1.18 -11.51
CA TYR A 108 14.24 -1.30 -10.17
C TYR A 108 14.57 0.06 -9.55
N MET A 109 15.14 0.98 -10.34
CA MET A 109 15.43 2.33 -9.86
C MET A 109 14.15 3.07 -9.45
N LEU A 110 13.09 2.99 -10.24
CA LEU A 110 11.81 3.63 -9.93
C LEU A 110 11.16 3.02 -8.68
N VAL A 111 11.18 1.69 -8.51
CA VAL A 111 10.64 1.03 -7.32
C VAL A 111 11.39 1.46 -6.06
N VAL A 112 12.73 1.44 -6.08
CA VAL A 112 13.55 1.84 -4.92
C VAL A 112 13.37 3.32 -4.62
N SER A 113 13.27 4.18 -5.64
CA SER A 113 13.02 5.61 -5.49
C SER A 113 11.65 5.89 -4.85
N THR A 114 10.59 5.17 -5.25
CA THR A 114 9.27 5.32 -4.62
C THR A 114 9.28 4.87 -3.16
N LEU A 115 9.98 3.77 -2.84
CA LEU A 115 10.11 3.31 -1.45
C LEU A 115 10.88 4.31 -0.59
N LEU A 116 11.95 4.90 -1.12
CA LEU A 116 12.70 5.96 -0.46
C LEU A 116 11.79 7.17 -0.15
N GLY A 117 11.01 7.61 -1.14
CA GLY A 117 10.02 8.68 -0.96
C GLY A 117 9.00 8.37 0.14
N MET A 118 8.50 7.12 0.21
CA MET A 118 7.57 6.69 1.26
C MET A 118 8.23 6.71 2.65
N ASN A 119 9.48 6.26 2.78
CA ASN A 119 10.22 6.31 4.04
C ASN A 119 10.43 7.74 4.51
N VAL A 120 10.83 8.65 3.60
CA VAL A 120 10.97 10.09 3.88
C VAL A 120 9.64 10.70 4.33
N MET A 121 8.53 10.36 3.66
CA MET A 121 7.19 10.84 4.00
C MET A 121 6.77 10.40 5.41
N MET A 122 6.99 9.15 5.78
CA MET A 122 6.64 8.61 7.11
C MET A 122 7.51 9.17 8.23
N SER A 123 8.75 9.56 7.94
CA SER A 123 9.70 10.13 8.89
C SER A 123 9.74 11.65 8.91
N ALA A 124 8.76 12.31 8.30
CA ALA A 124 8.71 13.76 8.28
C ALA A 124 8.30 14.33 9.65
N GLY A 125 9.05 15.32 10.13
CA GLY A 125 8.70 16.19 11.25
C GLY A 125 8.30 17.61 10.80
N HIS A 126 8.22 17.83 9.49
CA HIS A 126 7.94 19.11 8.87
C HIS A 126 7.12 18.92 7.60
N PHE A 127 6.12 19.77 7.33
CA PHE A 127 5.25 19.61 6.16
C PHE A 127 5.99 19.66 4.82
N LEU A 128 7.09 20.43 4.72
CA LEU A 128 7.90 20.45 3.50
C LEU A 128 8.57 19.09 3.24
N MET A 129 9.16 18.47 4.28
CA MET A 129 9.79 17.15 4.19
C MET A 129 8.76 16.08 3.84
N PHE A 130 7.59 16.15 4.45
CA PHE A 130 6.44 15.29 4.13
C PHE A 130 6.05 15.41 2.65
N PHE A 131 5.90 16.63 2.13
CA PHE A 131 5.51 16.87 0.75
C PHE A 131 6.56 16.37 -0.25
N LEU A 132 7.86 16.62 0.03
CA LEU A 132 8.95 16.08 -0.79
C LEU A 132 8.93 14.56 -0.85
N GLY A 133 8.74 13.88 0.29
CA GLY A 133 8.62 12.43 0.35
C GLY A 133 7.42 11.92 -0.45
N LEU A 134 6.28 12.60 -0.36
CA LEU A 134 5.06 12.27 -1.10
C LEU A 134 5.26 12.37 -2.62
N GLU A 135 5.90 13.44 -3.10
CA GLU A 135 6.18 13.61 -4.53
C GLU A 135 7.24 12.63 -5.03
N MET A 136 8.29 12.37 -4.24
CA MET A 136 9.27 11.31 -4.55
C MET A 136 8.61 9.92 -4.64
N ALA A 137 7.54 9.66 -3.91
CA ALA A 137 6.78 8.42 -4.02
C ALA A 137 5.77 8.43 -5.18
N SER A 138 5.31 9.59 -5.66
CA SER A 138 4.19 9.71 -6.60
C SER A 138 4.64 9.79 -8.05
N VAL A 139 5.64 10.63 -8.35
CA VAL A 139 6.10 10.85 -9.73
C VAL A 139 6.76 9.59 -10.33
N PRO A 140 7.70 8.90 -9.64
CA PRO A 140 8.24 7.65 -10.17
C PRO A 140 7.19 6.54 -10.26
N MET A 141 6.15 6.56 -9.39
CA MET A 141 5.03 5.62 -9.49
C MET A 141 4.23 5.81 -10.79
N ALA A 142 4.01 7.06 -11.23
CA ALA A 142 3.38 7.31 -12.52
C ALA A 142 4.20 6.75 -13.69
N CYS A 143 5.53 6.85 -13.62
CA CYS A 143 6.42 6.24 -14.60
C CYS A 143 6.32 4.71 -14.58
N LEU A 144 6.21 4.09 -13.39
CA LEU A 144 5.99 2.65 -13.27
C LEU A 144 4.67 2.22 -13.90
N VAL A 145 3.58 2.96 -13.70
CA VAL A 145 2.27 2.70 -14.34
C VAL A 145 2.38 2.77 -15.85
N ALA A 146 3.19 3.71 -16.39
CA ALA A 146 3.43 3.89 -17.82
C ALA A 146 4.46 2.93 -18.42
N LEU A 147 5.05 2.01 -17.65
CA LEU A 147 6.24 1.26 -18.09
C LEU A 147 5.98 0.43 -19.34
N ASP A 148 4.77 -0.09 -19.51
CA ASP A 148 4.32 -0.78 -20.74
C ASP A 148 3.79 0.21 -21.79
N LYS A 149 4.58 1.23 -22.12
CA LYS A 149 4.21 2.37 -22.97
C LYS A 149 3.62 2.02 -24.35
N TYR A 150 3.90 0.84 -24.86
CA TYR A 150 3.35 0.36 -26.12
C TYR A 150 1.92 -0.18 -26.00
N ARG A 151 1.43 -0.43 -24.77
CA ARG A 151 0.05 -0.76 -24.52
C ARG A 151 -0.75 0.52 -24.25
N HIS A 152 -1.72 0.82 -25.10
CA HIS A 152 -2.57 2.01 -24.98
C HIS A 152 -3.17 2.17 -23.57
N ASN A 153 -3.63 1.07 -22.96
CA ASN A 153 -4.24 1.08 -21.63
C ASN A 153 -3.25 1.52 -20.53
N SER A 154 -1.95 1.18 -20.66
CA SER A 154 -0.93 1.59 -19.68
C SER A 154 -0.64 3.10 -19.77
N ALA A 155 -0.56 3.65 -20.99
CA ALA A 155 -0.37 5.08 -21.19
C ALA A 155 -1.57 5.90 -20.68
N GLU A 156 -2.80 5.46 -20.97
CA GLU A 156 -4.03 6.09 -20.47
C GLU A 156 -4.10 6.05 -18.93
N ALA A 157 -3.81 4.88 -18.33
CA ALA A 157 -3.80 4.70 -16.88
C ALA A 157 -2.79 5.63 -16.19
N ALA A 158 -1.59 5.76 -16.77
CA ALA A 158 -0.55 6.66 -16.27
C ALA A 158 -0.95 8.13 -16.38
N ALA A 159 -1.54 8.53 -17.50
CA ALA A 159 -2.02 9.89 -17.68
C ALA A 159 -3.12 10.25 -16.67
N LYS A 160 -4.10 9.36 -16.47
CA LYS A 160 -5.15 9.53 -15.44
C LYS A 160 -4.56 9.60 -14.04
N PHE A 161 -3.60 8.73 -13.72
CA PHE A 161 -2.96 8.71 -12.41
C PHE A 161 -2.18 10.00 -12.14
N ILE A 162 -1.28 10.43 -13.04
CA ILE A 162 -0.44 11.60 -12.79
C ILE A 162 -1.25 12.90 -12.73
N LEU A 163 -2.23 13.09 -13.63
CA LEU A 163 -3.08 14.28 -13.64
C LEU A 163 -3.88 14.40 -12.33
N THR A 164 -4.52 13.31 -11.91
CA THR A 164 -5.30 13.32 -10.67
C THR A 164 -4.41 13.40 -9.42
N ALA A 165 -3.22 12.78 -9.43
CA ALA A 165 -2.25 12.89 -8.35
C ALA A 165 -1.75 14.33 -8.19
N THR A 166 -1.35 14.99 -9.26
CA THR A 166 -0.88 16.38 -9.23
C THR A 166 -1.97 17.34 -8.77
N PHE A 167 -3.22 17.14 -9.23
CA PHE A 167 -4.35 17.92 -8.76
C PHE A 167 -4.57 17.76 -7.25
N SER A 168 -4.50 16.53 -6.77
CA SER A 168 -4.67 16.20 -5.35
C SER A 168 -3.54 16.77 -4.48
N SER A 169 -2.29 16.71 -4.97
CA SER A 169 -1.13 17.34 -4.32
C SER A 169 -1.30 18.86 -4.24
N GLY A 170 -1.85 19.48 -5.29
CA GLY A 170 -2.15 20.91 -5.29
C GLY A 170 -3.18 21.32 -4.23
N ILE A 171 -4.27 20.54 -4.08
CA ILE A 171 -5.27 20.75 -3.02
C ILE A 171 -4.63 20.60 -1.64
N MET A 172 -3.78 19.60 -1.46
CA MET A 172 -3.09 19.36 -0.20
C MET A 172 -2.12 20.51 0.15
N LEU A 173 -1.33 21.00 -0.81
CA LEU A 173 -0.47 22.17 -0.63
C LEU A 173 -1.28 23.42 -0.26
N TYR A 174 -2.43 23.60 -0.88
CA TYR A 174 -3.34 24.67 -0.52
C TYR A 174 -3.79 24.54 0.94
N GLY A 175 -4.12 23.30 1.39
CA GLY A 175 -4.42 23.02 2.79
C GLY A 175 -3.26 23.36 3.73
N ILE A 176 -2.02 22.96 3.38
CA ILE A 176 -0.81 23.30 4.14
C ILE A 176 -0.60 24.82 4.20
N SER A 177 -0.91 25.54 3.12
CA SER A 177 -0.84 27.02 3.10
C SER A 177 -1.82 27.66 4.08
N PHE A 178 -3.06 27.12 4.21
CA PHE A 178 -4.01 27.60 5.24
C PHE A 178 -3.50 27.34 6.65
N ILE A 179 -2.92 26.15 6.92
CA ILE A 179 -2.33 25.85 8.22
C ILE A 179 -1.19 26.81 8.52
N TYR A 180 -0.29 27.04 7.56
CA TYR A 180 0.81 27.98 7.72
C TYR A 180 0.32 29.40 7.98
N GLY A 181 -0.69 29.86 7.25
CA GLY A 181 -1.30 31.19 7.46
C GLY A 181 -1.97 31.34 8.83
N GLY A 182 -2.52 30.26 9.39
CA GLY A 182 -3.18 30.25 10.71
C GLY A 182 -2.22 30.08 11.88
N VAL A 183 -1.08 29.39 11.67
CA VAL A 183 -0.15 28.94 12.71
C VAL A 183 1.21 29.66 12.65
N GLY A 184 1.70 30.00 11.44
CA GLY A 184 2.99 30.67 11.22
C GLY A 184 4.21 29.75 11.17
N THR A 185 4.04 28.42 11.30
CA THR A 185 5.12 27.43 11.25
C THR A 185 4.67 26.17 10.50
N LEU A 186 5.65 25.37 10.04
CA LEU A 186 5.42 24.10 9.35
C LEU A 186 6.02 22.89 10.10
N TYR A 187 6.68 23.12 11.24
CA TYR A 187 7.16 22.04 12.10
C TYR A 187 5.99 21.39 12.85
N PHE A 188 5.93 20.07 12.86
CA PHE A 188 4.78 19.34 13.38
C PHE A 188 4.49 19.60 14.85
N ASP A 189 5.53 19.66 15.69
CA ASP A 189 5.39 19.90 17.13
C ASP A 189 4.90 21.33 17.41
N ASP A 190 5.42 22.32 16.67
CA ASP A 190 4.99 23.71 16.80
C ASP A 190 3.55 23.90 16.32
N VAL A 191 3.19 23.29 15.18
CA VAL A 191 1.82 23.32 14.64
C VAL A 191 0.84 22.78 15.66
N ALA A 192 1.11 21.61 16.25
CA ALA A 192 0.26 21.01 17.27
C ALA A 192 0.08 21.95 18.48
N THR A 193 1.16 22.59 18.93
CA THR A 193 1.15 23.51 20.07
C THR A 193 0.29 24.75 19.80
N VAL A 194 0.41 25.35 18.61
CA VAL A 194 -0.39 26.53 18.25
C VAL A 194 -1.85 26.17 18.00
N LEU A 195 -2.13 25.03 17.37
CA LEU A 195 -3.50 24.55 17.18
C LEU A 195 -4.25 24.33 18.51
N ALA A 196 -3.53 23.93 19.57
CA ALA A 196 -4.10 23.79 20.90
C ALA A 196 -4.63 25.12 21.48
N GLN A 197 -4.10 26.25 21.04
CA GLN A 197 -4.57 27.59 21.44
C GLN A 197 -5.90 28.00 20.78
N LYS A 198 -6.39 27.20 19.81
CA LYS A 198 -7.65 27.41 19.05
C LYS A 198 -7.76 28.76 18.34
N GLN A 199 -6.63 29.40 18.05
CA GLN A 199 -6.61 30.62 17.22
C GLN A 199 -6.87 30.25 15.76
N ASN A 200 -7.54 31.11 15.02
CA ASN A 200 -7.85 30.91 13.59
C ASN A 200 -8.50 29.53 13.28
N LEU A 201 -9.34 29.02 14.19
CA LEU A 201 -9.88 27.66 14.15
C LEU A 201 -10.50 27.29 12.79
N THR A 202 -11.35 28.14 12.21
CA THR A 202 -12.00 27.87 10.92
C THR A 202 -10.98 27.67 9.80
N MET A 203 -9.94 28.51 9.76
CA MET A 203 -8.89 28.44 8.75
C MET A 203 -8.06 27.13 8.91
N ASN A 204 -7.72 26.79 10.14
CA ASN A 204 -6.97 25.57 10.45
C ASN A 204 -7.77 24.30 10.16
N VAL A 205 -9.08 24.27 10.46
CA VAL A 205 -9.98 23.15 10.12
C VAL A 205 -10.12 23.02 8.60
N MET A 206 -10.28 24.11 7.86
CA MET A 206 -10.27 24.06 6.39
C MET A 206 -8.96 23.51 5.84
N GLY A 207 -7.83 23.99 6.36
CA GLY A 207 -6.50 23.50 5.98
C GLY A 207 -6.35 21.98 6.21
N MET A 208 -6.79 21.51 7.37
CA MET A 208 -6.79 20.09 7.72
C MET A 208 -7.67 19.26 6.73
N VAL A 209 -8.88 19.71 6.39
CA VAL A 209 -9.77 19.00 5.46
C VAL A 209 -9.15 18.92 4.06
N PHE A 210 -8.56 20.00 3.56
CA PHE A 210 -7.84 19.98 2.28
C PHE A 210 -6.61 19.07 2.33
N PHE A 211 -5.87 19.06 3.43
CA PHE A 211 -4.75 18.14 3.65
C PHE A 211 -5.22 16.68 3.63
N MET A 212 -6.29 16.36 4.37
CA MET A 212 -6.87 15.01 4.40
C MET A 212 -7.38 14.58 3.02
N SER A 213 -7.90 15.48 2.20
CA SER A 213 -8.36 15.14 0.85
C SER A 213 -7.20 14.67 -0.05
N GLY A 214 -6.03 15.29 0.07
CA GLY A 214 -4.84 14.91 -0.68
C GLY A 214 -4.31 13.53 -0.30
N LEU A 215 -4.19 13.23 0.98
CA LEU A 215 -3.82 11.87 1.43
C LEU A 215 -4.96 10.86 1.20
N GLY A 216 -6.21 11.27 1.31
CA GLY A 216 -7.37 10.45 0.97
C GLY A 216 -7.34 9.97 -0.49
N PHE A 217 -6.87 10.81 -1.42
CA PHE A 217 -6.59 10.41 -2.79
C PHE A 217 -5.52 9.30 -2.83
N LYS A 218 -4.38 9.48 -2.15
CA LYS A 218 -3.27 8.51 -2.15
C LYS A 218 -3.69 7.15 -1.59
N ILE A 219 -4.53 7.15 -0.55
CA ILE A 219 -5.10 5.95 0.07
C ILE A 219 -6.25 5.38 -0.78
N SER A 220 -6.83 6.18 -1.67
CA SER A 220 -8.04 5.87 -2.48
C SER A 220 -9.33 5.84 -1.66
N LEU A 221 -9.49 6.71 -0.69
CA LEU A 221 -10.76 6.85 0.05
C LEU A 221 -11.85 7.50 -0.83
N VAL A 222 -13.09 7.11 -0.64
CA VAL A 222 -14.22 7.75 -1.30
C VAL A 222 -14.45 9.12 -0.64
N PRO A 223 -14.57 10.22 -1.43
CA PRO A 223 -14.78 10.30 -2.87
C PRO A 223 -13.52 10.39 -3.75
N PHE A 224 -12.33 10.34 -3.21
CA PHE A 224 -11.06 10.56 -3.92
C PHE A 224 -10.53 9.33 -4.69
N HIS A 225 -11.34 8.31 -4.91
CA HIS A 225 -10.96 6.96 -5.40
C HIS A 225 -11.00 6.77 -6.92
N PHE A 226 -11.50 7.73 -7.70
CA PHE A 226 -11.85 7.54 -9.13
C PHE A 226 -10.68 7.07 -10.00
N TRP A 227 -9.46 7.43 -9.67
CA TRP A 227 -8.26 7.02 -10.40
C TRP A 227 -7.93 5.53 -10.27
N THR A 228 -8.34 4.88 -9.17
CA THR A 228 -7.82 3.58 -8.73
C THR A 228 -8.20 2.45 -9.69
N ALA A 229 -9.46 2.39 -10.10
CA ALA A 229 -9.96 1.31 -10.97
C ALA A 229 -9.29 1.31 -12.35
N ASP A 230 -9.17 2.47 -12.97
CA ASP A 230 -8.58 2.63 -14.30
C ASP A 230 -7.07 2.40 -14.26
N THR A 231 -6.39 2.94 -13.23
CA THR A 231 -4.95 2.74 -13.04
C THR A 231 -4.60 1.27 -12.79
N TYR A 232 -5.35 0.55 -11.94
CA TYR A 232 -5.07 -0.87 -11.67
C TYR A 232 -5.32 -1.74 -12.89
N GLN A 233 -6.34 -1.43 -13.67
CA GLN A 233 -6.64 -2.18 -14.89
C GLN A 233 -5.57 -1.98 -15.95
N GLY A 234 -5.08 -0.76 -16.15
CA GLY A 234 -4.15 -0.43 -17.22
C GLY A 234 -2.68 -0.65 -16.88
N ALA A 235 -2.27 -0.54 -15.63
CA ALA A 235 -0.89 -0.74 -15.20
C ALA A 235 -0.43 -2.21 -15.37
N PRO A 236 0.88 -2.47 -15.53
CA PRO A 236 1.43 -3.83 -15.44
C PRO A 236 1.05 -4.48 -14.10
N THR A 237 0.70 -5.77 -14.11
CA THR A 237 0.13 -6.44 -12.91
C THR A 237 1.08 -6.41 -11.70
N THR A 238 2.38 -6.53 -11.91
CA THR A 238 3.39 -6.39 -10.85
C THR A 238 3.39 -4.99 -10.24
N VAL A 239 3.28 -3.95 -11.07
CA VAL A 239 3.18 -2.54 -10.64
C VAL A 239 1.87 -2.31 -9.88
N THR A 240 0.77 -2.90 -10.37
CA THR A 240 -0.53 -2.82 -9.68
C THR A 240 -0.46 -3.42 -8.28
N GLY A 241 0.18 -4.59 -8.12
CA GLY A 241 0.43 -5.20 -6.82
C GLY A 241 1.20 -4.26 -5.89
N TYR A 242 2.30 -3.69 -6.36
CA TYR A 242 3.12 -2.72 -5.61
C TYR A 242 2.31 -1.48 -5.18
N LEU A 243 1.63 -0.84 -6.14
CA LEU A 243 0.82 0.35 -5.91
C LEU A 243 -0.33 0.11 -4.91
N SER A 244 -0.95 -1.07 -4.99
CA SER A 244 -2.14 -1.42 -4.20
C SER A 244 -1.86 -1.56 -2.71
N VAL A 245 -0.62 -1.91 -2.34
CA VAL A 245 -0.27 -2.28 -0.97
C VAL A 245 0.75 -1.31 -0.37
N ILE A 246 1.91 -1.17 -1.02
CA ILE A 246 3.05 -0.45 -0.45
C ILE A 246 2.75 1.04 -0.37
N SER A 247 2.29 1.64 -1.47
CA SER A 247 1.94 3.05 -1.52
C SER A 247 0.79 3.42 -0.59
N LYS A 248 -0.26 2.56 -0.53
CA LYS A 248 -1.41 2.80 0.36
C LYS A 248 -1.06 2.62 1.83
N GLY A 249 -0.29 1.58 2.15
CA GLY A 249 0.15 1.32 3.52
C GLY A 249 0.96 2.50 4.09
N ALA A 250 1.93 3.01 3.31
CA ALA A 250 2.70 4.19 3.68
C ALA A 250 1.81 5.42 3.91
N ALA A 251 0.89 5.70 2.97
CA ALA A 251 0.01 6.86 3.06
C ALA A 251 -0.98 6.76 4.23
N ALA A 252 -1.55 5.57 4.48
CA ALA A 252 -2.47 5.35 5.60
C ALA A 252 -1.79 5.53 6.95
N PHE A 253 -0.60 4.96 7.13
CA PHE A 253 0.19 5.13 8.34
C PHE A 253 0.59 6.60 8.56
N THR A 254 1.02 7.28 7.50
CA THR A 254 1.39 8.71 7.59
C THR A 254 0.19 9.58 7.93
N LEU A 255 -0.98 9.33 7.34
CA LEU A 255 -2.20 10.07 7.68
C LEU A 255 -2.56 9.88 9.15
N MET A 256 -2.51 8.64 9.65
CA MET A 256 -2.75 8.36 11.07
C MET A 256 -1.75 9.12 11.96
N ALA A 257 -0.45 9.01 11.68
CA ALA A 257 0.58 9.66 12.48
C ALA A 257 0.40 11.20 12.54
N ILE A 258 0.04 11.82 11.40
CA ILE A 258 -0.19 13.27 11.35
C ILE A 258 -1.50 13.65 12.06
N LEU A 259 -2.58 12.88 11.94
CA LEU A 259 -3.83 13.14 12.65
C LEU A 259 -3.65 13.06 14.17
N MET A 260 -2.98 12.00 14.64
CA MET A 260 -2.76 11.76 16.07
C MET A 260 -1.72 12.71 16.68
N LYS A 261 -0.74 13.19 15.91
CA LYS A 261 0.34 14.06 16.43
C LYS A 261 0.07 15.54 16.14
N VAL A 262 -0.11 15.90 14.87
CA VAL A 262 -0.18 17.30 14.43
C VAL A 262 -1.57 17.88 14.63
N PHE A 263 -2.60 17.09 14.24
CA PHE A 263 -4.00 17.49 14.32
C PHE A 263 -4.71 16.94 15.56
N ALA A 264 -3.99 16.45 16.58
CA ALA A 264 -4.57 16.03 17.85
C ALA A 264 -5.51 17.09 18.48
N PRO A 265 -5.18 18.41 18.48
CA PRO A 265 -6.11 19.42 19.01
C PRO A 265 -7.40 19.58 18.19
N LEU A 266 -7.44 19.06 16.96
CA LEU A 266 -8.59 19.09 16.07
C LEU A 266 -9.34 17.76 15.98
N THR A 267 -9.08 16.79 16.89
CA THR A 267 -9.75 15.48 16.96
C THR A 267 -11.27 15.59 16.82
N PRO A 268 -11.98 16.51 17.51
CA PRO A 268 -13.44 16.61 17.40
C PRO A 268 -13.94 16.90 15.97
N TYR A 269 -13.08 17.44 15.09
CA TYR A 269 -13.45 17.77 13.71
C TYR A 269 -13.05 16.67 12.73
N TRP A 270 -11.82 16.15 12.77
CA TRP A 270 -11.40 15.14 11.80
C TRP A 270 -12.04 13.76 12.05
N THR A 271 -12.44 13.43 13.26
CA THR A 271 -13.14 12.17 13.56
C THR A 271 -14.44 12.05 12.77
N TYR A 272 -15.24 13.12 12.70
CA TYR A 272 -16.47 13.11 11.89
C TYR A 272 -16.19 12.94 10.40
N VAL A 273 -15.15 13.60 9.90
CA VAL A 273 -14.71 13.42 8.49
C VAL A 273 -14.32 11.97 8.25
N MET A 274 -13.58 11.35 9.19
CA MET A 274 -13.16 9.95 9.08
C MET A 274 -14.35 8.99 9.09
N TYR A 275 -15.36 9.20 9.92
CA TYR A 275 -16.58 8.38 9.89
C TYR A 275 -17.21 8.36 8.51
N VAL A 276 -17.37 9.52 7.89
CA VAL A 276 -17.96 9.64 6.56
C VAL A 276 -17.09 8.96 5.50
N LEU A 277 -15.78 9.24 5.49
CA LEU A 277 -14.84 8.65 4.52
C LEU A 277 -14.78 7.12 4.64
N VAL A 278 -14.75 6.58 5.85
CA VAL A 278 -14.70 5.13 6.10
C VAL A 278 -15.99 4.47 5.61
N VAL A 279 -17.17 4.94 6.07
CA VAL A 279 -18.45 4.34 5.69
C VAL A 279 -18.67 4.38 4.18
N LEU A 280 -18.39 5.53 3.55
CA LEU A 280 -18.52 5.65 2.09
C LEU A 280 -17.56 4.71 1.36
N SER A 281 -16.29 4.63 1.83
CA SER A 281 -15.27 3.80 1.17
C SER A 281 -15.61 2.31 1.23
N ILE A 282 -15.97 1.77 2.39
CA ILE A 282 -16.33 0.35 2.51
C ILE A 282 -17.62 0.02 1.77
N THR A 283 -18.65 0.91 1.81
CA THR A 283 -19.95 0.61 1.22
C THR A 283 -19.93 0.74 -0.29
N ILE A 284 -19.47 1.88 -0.81
CA ILE A 284 -19.48 2.15 -2.26
C ILE A 284 -18.54 1.16 -2.97
N ALA A 285 -17.33 0.94 -2.45
CA ALA A 285 -16.39 0.02 -3.06
C ALA A 285 -16.92 -1.41 -3.12
N ASN A 286 -17.56 -1.90 -2.06
CA ASN A 286 -18.16 -3.25 -2.04
C ASN A 286 -19.29 -3.40 -3.06
N LEU A 287 -20.16 -2.40 -3.19
CA LEU A 287 -21.24 -2.42 -4.17
C LEU A 287 -20.72 -2.41 -5.61
N PHE A 288 -19.67 -1.62 -5.89
CA PHE A 288 -19.04 -1.59 -7.20
C PHE A 288 -18.25 -2.87 -7.50
N ALA A 289 -17.58 -3.48 -6.50
CA ALA A 289 -16.83 -4.72 -6.66
C ALA A 289 -17.70 -5.86 -7.21
N ILE A 290 -18.93 -6.01 -6.72
CA ILE A 290 -19.86 -7.08 -7.12
C ILE A 290 -20.16 -7.06 -8.62
N ARG A 291 -20.13 -5.89 -9.25
CA ARG A 291 -20.49 -5.71 -10.68
C ARG A 291 -19.30 -5.81 -11.64
N GLN A 292 -18.08 -5.94 -11.14
CA GLN A 292 -16.89 -5.99 -11.99
C GLN A 292 -16.78 -7.33 -12.71
N LYS A 293 -16.32 -7.28 -13.95
CA LYS A 293 -16.03 -8.47 -14.79
C LYS A 293 -14.53 -8.66 -15.03
N GLU A 294 -13.75 -7.59 -14.90
CA GLU A 294 -12.28 -7.59 -14.98
C GLU A 294 -11.68 -7.77 -13.60
N LEU A 295 -10.80 -8.77 -13.42
CA LEU A 295 -10.28 -9.14 -12.10
C LEU A 295 -9.38 -8.06 -11.50
N LYS A 296 -8.56 -7.38 -12.32
CA LYS A 296 -7.72 -6.27 -11.84
C LYS A 296 -8.58 -5.08 -11.37
N ARG A 297 -9.66 -4.78 -12.10
CA ARG A 297 -10.60 -3.73 -11.72
C ARG A 297 -11.41 -4.12 -10.48
N PHE A 298 -11.77 -5.38 -10.36
CA PHE A 298 -12.37 -5.94 -9.15
C PHE A 298 -11.43 -5.77 -7.94
N MET A 299 -10.14 -6.12 -8.07
CA MET A 299 -9.15 -5.93 -7.01
C MET A 299 -8.92 -4.46 -6.67
N ALA A 300 -9.15 -3.53 -7.59
CA ALA A 300 -9.11 -2.11 -7.30
C ALA A 300 -10.23 -1.69 -6.34
N PHE A 301 -11.48 -2.11 -6.57
CA PHE A 301 -12.59 -1.82 -5.65
C PHE A 301 -12.42 -2.56 -4.32
N SER A 302 -11.95 -3.81 -4.35
CA SER A 302 -11.53 -4.52 -3.15
C SER A 302 -10.51 -3.71 -2.34
N SER A 303 -9.48 -3.16 -3.01
CA SER A 303 -8.44 -2.33 -2.38
C SER A 303 -8.97 -1.03 -1.79
N ILE A 304 -9.99 -0.39 -2.38
CA ILE A 304 -10.67 0.78 -1.82
C ILE A 304 -11.42 0.40 -0.54
N SER A 305 -12.13 -0.73 -0.54
CA SER A 305 -12.80 -1.25 0.65
C SER A 305 -11.80 -1.57 1.77
N GLN A 306 -10.70 -2.25 1.46
CA GLN A 306 -9.64 -2.55 2.43
C GLN A 306 -9.01 -1.28 3.01
N ALA A 307 -8.82 -0.23 2.20
CA ALA A 307 -8.38 1.07 2.69
C ALA A 307 -9.36 1.68 3.70
N GLY A 308 -10.66 1.55 3.48
CA GLY A 308 -11.67 1.96 4.45
C GLY A 308 -11.55 1.22 5.79
N TYR A 309 -11.30 -0.11 5.78
CA TYR A 309 -11.05 -0.87 7.02
C TYR A 309 -9.74 -0.47 7.71
N ILE A 310 -8.66 -0.24 6.97
CA ILE A 310 -7.39 0.25 7.52
C ILE A 310 -7.61 1.59 8.25
N MET A 311 -8.36 2.49 7.64
CA MET A 311 -8.61 3.82 8.22
C MET A 311 -9.57 3.80 9.41
N LEU A 312 -10.31 2.73 9.64
CA LEU A 312 -11.11 2.55 10.85
C LEU A 312 -10.23 2.51 12.13
N ALA A 313 -8.99 2.01 12.01
CA ALA A 313 -8.02 2.00 13.11
C ALA A 313 -7.65 3.41 13.61
N VAL A 314 -7.78 4.43 12.76
CA VAL A 314 -7.46 5.82 13.11
C VAL A 314 -8.51 6.43 14.05
N ILE A 315 -9.74 5.95 14.00
CA ILE A 315 -10.87 6.49 14.77
C ILE A 315 -10.66 6.31 16.28
N GLY A 316 -9.98 5.21 16.68
CA GLY A 316 -9.69 4.94 18.09
C GLY A 316 -8.73 5.94 18.75
N ASP A 317 -7.92 6.65 17.98
CA ASP A 317 -6.93 7.65 18.42
C ASP A 317 -6.03 7.14 19.59
N ASN A 318 -5.59 5.89 19.47
CA ASN A 318 -4.87 5.19 20.53
C ASN A 318 -3.72 4.30 20.00
N ALA A 319 -2.86 3.80 20.91
CA ALA A 319 -1.76 2.90 20.58
C ALA A 319 -2.25 1.59 19.91
N LEU A 320 -3.40 1.06 20.35
CA LEU A 320 -4.00 -0.13 19.73
C LEU A 320 -4.34 0.12 18.26
N GLY A 321 -4.79 1.33 17.90
CA GLY A 321 -5.02 1.74 16.51
C GLY A 321 -3.75 1.70 15.66
N VAL A 322 -2.61 2.18 16.20
CA VAL A 322 -1.31 2.12 15.51
C VAL A 322 -0.87 0.68 15.26
N ALA A 323 -0.98 -0.19 16.28
CA ALA A 323 -0.67 -1.61 16.16
C ALA A 323 -1.59 -2.29 15.15
N ALA A 324 -2.91 -2.06 15.26
CA ALA A 324 -3.92 -2.67 14.40
C ALA A 324 -3.73 -2.26 12.93
N LEU A 325 -3.45 -0.98 12.66
CA LEU A 325 -3.16 -0.50 11.30
C LEU A 325 -1.91 -1.17 10.74
N SER A 326 -0.82 -1.19 11.51
CA SER A 326 0.46 -1.75 11.07
C SER A 326 0.35 -3.26 10.79
N TYR A 327 -0.34 -3.99 11.66
CA TYR A 327 -0.63 -5.40 11.45
C TYR A 327 -1.56 -5.63 10.24
N TYR A 328 -2.57 -4.79 10.06
CA TYR A 328 -3.44 -4.88 8.89
C TYR A 328 -2.67 -4.69 7.59
N VAL A 329 -1.78 -3.70 7.53
CA VAL A 329 -0.93 -3.47 6.35
C VAL A 329 -0.05 -4.68 6.10
N LEU A 330 0.59 -5.28 7.12
CA LEU A 330 1.39 -6.50 6.97
C LEU A 330 0.59 -7.64 6.33
N VAL A 331 -0.58 -7.94 6.89
CA VAL A 331 -1.48 -9.00 6.38
C VAL A 331 -1.95 -8.70 4.97
N TYR A 332 -2.29 -7.43 4.70
CA TYR A 332 -2.73 -7.00 3.38
C TYR A 332 -1.62 -7.11 2.34
N VAL A 333 -0.35 -6.81 2.70
CA VAL A 333 0.82 -7.01 1.83
C VAL A 333 0.87 -8.45 1.34
N VAL A 334 0.91 -9.42 2.24
CA VAL A 334 1.09 -10.82 1.86
C VAL A 334 -0.12 -11.40 1.12
N ALA A 335 -1.33 -11.09 1.55
CA ALA A 335 -2.55 -11.61 0.92
C ALA A 335 -2.78 -11.02 -0.47
N ASN A 336 -2.66 -9.71 -0.61
CA ASN A 336 -2.95 -9.02 -1.87
C ASN A 336 -1.87 -9.29 -2.93
N LEU A 337 -0.58 -9.33 -2.55
CA LEU A 337 0.50 -9.71 -3.45
C LEU A 337 0.37 -11.15 -3.93
N ALA A 338 -0.12 -12.09 -3.10
CA ALA A 338 -0.43 -13.45 -3.54
C ALA A 338 -1.47 -13.46 -4.67
N VAL A 339 -2.58 -12.71 -4.51
CA VAL A 339 -3.62 -12.60 -5.54
C VAL A 339 -3.06 -12.01 -6.83
N PHE A 340 -2.33 -10.87 -6.75
CA PHE A 340 -1.74 -10.25 -7.95
C PHE A 340 -0.67 -11.12 -8.60
N THR A 341 0.07 -11.94 -7.84
CA THR A 341 1.01 -12.92 -8.42
C THR A 341 0.27 -13.96 -9.26
N VAL A 342 -0.85 -14.50 -8.76
CA VAL A 342 -1.65 -15.47 -9.54
C VAL A 342 -2.27 -14.79 -10.76
N ILE A 343 -2.80 -13.57 -10.63
CA ILE A 343 -3.32 -12.79 -11.77
C ILE A 343 -2.24 -12.59 -12.82
N GLY A 344 -1.01 -12.22 -12.42
CA GLY A 344 0.12 -12.05 -13.33
C GLY A 344 0.48 -13.32 -14.09
N VAL A 345 0.49 -14.48 -13.42
CA VAL A 345 0.73 -15.77 -14.08
C VAL A 345 -0.36 -16.08 -15.11
N VAL A 346 -1.62 -15.83 -14.80
CA VAL A 346 -2.73 -16.05 -15.72
C VAL A 346 -2.68 -15.08 -16.89
N GLU A 347 -2.47 -13.78 -16.63
CA GLU A 347 -2.35 -12.75 -17.66
C GLU A 347 -1.23 -13.08 -18.67
N GLU A 348 -0.08 -13.53 -18.17
CA GLU A 348 1.07 -13.91 -19.01
C GLU A 348 0.79 -15.09 -19.93
N ASN A 349 0.00 -16.03 -19.49
CA ASN A 349 -0.28 -17.26 -20.22
C ASN A 349 -1.63 -17.23 -20.95
N ASN A 350 -2.37 -16.13 -20.87
CA ASN A 350 -3.68 -15.93 -21.49
C ASN A 350 -3.74 -14.66 -22.34
N ASN A 351 -2.71 -14.38 -23.12
CA ASN A 351 -2.63 -13.24 -24.06
C ASN A 351 -3.04 -11.87 -23.44
N GLY A 352 -2.75 -11.67 -22.16
CA GLY A 352 -3.07 -10.43 -21.45
C GLY A 352 -4.52 -10.31 -20.98
N ILE A 353 -5.33 -11.37 -21.06
CA ILE A 353 -6.74 -11.36 -20.64
C ILE A 353 -6.83 -11.60 -19.13
N THR A 354 -7.49 -10.68 -18.42
CA THR A 354 -7.71 -10.72 -16.97
C THR A 354 -9.18 -10.78 -16.57
N LYS A 355 -10.07 -11.23 -17.50
CA LYS A 355 -11.50 -11.37 -17.22
C LYS A 355 -11.78 -12.47 -16.21
N MET A 356 -12.76 -12.27 -15.33
CA MET A 356 -13.13 -13.22 -14.29
C MET A 356 -13.63 -14.57 -14.87
N ASP A 357 -14.29 -14.54 -16.04
CA ASP A 357 -14.78 -15.75 -16.69
C ASP A 357 -13.65 -16.68 -17.16
N ALA A 358 -12.44 -16.15 -17.40
CA ALA A 358 -11.26 -16.96 -17.73
C ALA A 358 -10.85 -17.90 -16.59
N TYR A 359 -11.27 -17.61 -15.36
CA TYR A 359 -10.99 -18.47 -14.19
C TYR A 359 -12.03 -19.60 -13.99
N ASN A 360 -13.04 -19.71 -14.86
CA ASN A 360 -14.01 -20.80 -14.77
C ASN A 360 -13.32 -22.16 -14.97
N GLY A 361 -13.46 -23.06 -13.98
CA GLY A 361 -12.82 -24.38 -14.00
C GLY A 361 -11.30 -24.38 -13.80
N PHE A 362 -10.71 -23.28 -13.34
CA PHE A 362 -9.25 -23.12 -13.18
C PHE A 362 -8.62 -24.19 -12.27
N TYR A 363 -9.38 -24.69 -11.29
CA TYR A 363 -8.93 -25.78 -10.42
C TYR A 363 -8.63 -27.09 -11.18
N SER A 364 -9.39 -27.44 -12.18
CA SER A 364 -9.20 -28.67 -12.96
C SER A 364 -7.86 -28.73 -13.68
N THR A 365 -7.33 -27.57 -14.12
CA THR A 365 -6.07 -27.48 -14.87
C THR A 365 -4.91 -27.01 -14.01
N ASN A 366 -5.16 -26.15 -13.02
CA ASN A 366 -4.13 -25.51 -12.18
C ASN A 366 -4.49 -25.59 -10.68
N PRO A 367 -4.59 -26.78 -10.07
CA PRO A 367 -5.10 -26.95 -8.70
C PRO A 367 -4.27 -26.21 -7.65
N LYS A 368 -2.95 -26.20 -7.79
CA LYS A 368 -2.06 -25.51 -6.82
C LYS A 368 -2.26 -24.00 -6.84
N LEU A 369 -2.32 -23.38 -8.01
CA LEU A 369 -2.52 -21.91 -8.13
C LEU A 369 -3.92 -21.53 -7.63
N SER A 370 -4.94 -22.33 -7.93
CA SER A 370 -6.30 -22.11 -7.44
C SER A 370 -6.37 -22.17 -5.91
N LEU A 371 -5.68 -23.15 -5.28
CA LEU A 371 -5.65 -23.27 -3.84
C LEU A 371 -4.95 -22.07 -3.18
N LEU A 372 -3.79 -21.65 -3.70
CA LEU A 372 -3.04 -20.50 -3.17
C LEU A 372 -3.83 -19.19 -3.30
N MET A 373 -4.51 -18.99 -4.45
CA MET A 373 -5.41 -17.86 -4.65
C MET A 373 -6.59 -17.89 -3.67
N THR A 374 -7.15 -19.08 -3.40
CA THR A 374 -8.25 -19.23 -2.44
C THR A 374 -7.83 -18.84 -1.03
N PHE A 375 -6.65 -19.26 -0.56
CA PHE A 375 -6.14 -18.88 0.76
C PHE A 375 -5.95 -17.37 0.88
N ALA A 376 -5.42 -16.73 -0.15
CA ALA A 376 -5.27 -15.29 -0.19
C ALA A 376 -6.63 -14.57 -0.17
N LEU A 377 -7.62 -15.02 -0.96
CA LEU A 377 -8.98 -14.46 -0.99
C LEU A 377 -9.72 -14.67 0.34
N PHE A 378 -9.54 -15.84 0.99
CA PHE A 378 -10.11 -16.10 2.31
C PHE A 378 -9.51 -15.19 3.38
N SER A 379 -8.20 -14.91 3.30
CA SER A 379 -7.57 -13.92 4.17
C SER A 379 -8.16 -12.52 3.95
N LEU A 380 -8.27 -12.05 2.71
CA LEU A 380 -8.88 -10.75 2.40
C LEU A 380 -10.36 -10.68 2.84
N GLY A 381 -11.09 -11.79 2.73
CA GLY A 381 -12.46 -11.92 3.21
C GLY A 381 -12.60 -11.88 4.73
N GLY A 382 -11.54 -12.29 5.46
CA GLY A 382 -11.56 -12.37 6.91
C GLY A 382 -12.09 -13.70 7.45
N ILE A 383 -11.84 -14.82 6.75
CA ILE A 383 -12.25 -16.17 7.18
C ILE A 383 -11.19 -16.73 8.14
N PRO A 384 -11.56 -17.28 9.31
CA PRO A 384 -10.65 -18.03 10.16
C PRO A 384 -10.14 -19.32 9.42
N PRO A 385 -8.92 -19.76 9.63
CA PRO A 385 -7.86 -19.31 10.53
C PRO A 385 -6.87 -18.32 9.87
N PHE A 386 -7.21 -17.70 8.76
CA PHE A 386 -6.30 -16.82 8.02
C PHE A 386 -6.12 -15.46 8.71
N ALA A 387 -4.96 -14.84 8.52
CA ALA A 387 -4.54 -13.59 9.16
C ALA A 387 -5.53 -12.42 9.00
N GLY A 388 -6.26 -12.36 7.89
CA GLY A 388 -7.22 -11.29 7.62
C GLY A 388 -8.38 -11.20 8.59
N MET A 389 -8.75 -12.30 9.26
CA MET A 389 -9.73 -12.27 10.33
C MET A 389 -9.21 -11.46 11.53
N PHE A 390 -7.99 -11.76 11.96
CA PHE A 390 -7.37 -11.06 13.09
C PHE A 390 -7.10 -9.59 12.80
N SER A 391 -6.67 -9.26 11.57
CA SER A 391 -6.44 -7.87 11.18
C SER A 391 -7.73 -7.03 11.27
N LYS A 392 -8.86 -7.55 10.80
CA LYS A 392 -10.17 -6.87 10.94
C LYS A 392 -10.61 -6.79 12.40
N PHE A 393 -10.42 -7.87 13.16
CA PHE A 393 -10.78 -7.89 14.58
C PHE A 393 -10.04 -6.82 15.37
N PHE A 394 -8.72 -6.69 15.21
CA PHE A 394 -7.94 -5.69 15.94
C PHE A 394 -8.33 -4.26 15.56
N VAL A 395 -8.62 -4.00 14.29
CA VAL A 395 -9.08 -2.68 13.85
C VAL A 395 -10.46 -2.33 14.43
N PHE A 396 -11.38 -3.30 14.51
CA PHE A 396 -12.68 -3.09 15.14
C PHE A 396 -12.54 -2.83 16.64
N MET A 397 -11.67 -3.59 17.32
CA MET A 397 -11.40 -3.37 18.76
C MET A 397 -10.80 -1.98 19.00
N ALA A 398 -9.81 -1.58 18.20
CA ALA A 398 -9.18 -0.27 18.30
C ALA A 398 -10.20 0.87 18.13
N ALA A 399 -11.11 0.75 17.17
CA ALA A 399 -12.15 1.76 16.95
C ALA A 399 -13.14 1.81 18.11
N LEU A 400 -13.55 0.66 18.66
CA LEU A 400 -14.55 0.60 19.74
C LEU A 400 -14.06 1.19 21.06
N GLU A 401 -12.74 1.28 21.29
CA GLU A 401 -12.19 1.93 22.49
C GLU A 401 -12.56 3.42 22.62
N GLU A 402 -12.87 4.10 21.50
CA GLU A 402 -13.34 5.49 21.54
C GLU A 402 -14.71 5.62 22.26
N GLY A 403 -15.54 4.55 22.23
CA GLY A 403 -16.72 4.40 23.05
C GLY A 403 -17.95 5.22 22.65
N SER A 404 -17.90 6.03 21.57
CA SER A 404 -19.05 6.82 21.13
C SER A 404 -20.11 5.99 20.42
N VAL A 405 -21.36 6.44 20.47
CA VAL A 405 -22.48 5.80 19.75
C VAL A 405 -22.23 5.80 18.23
N LEU A 406 -21.64 6.86 17.70
CA LEU A 406 -21.33 6.96 16.28
C LEU A 406 -20.28 5.93 15.86
N THR A 407 -19.25 5.71 16.67
CA THR A 407 -18.25 4.68 16.42
C THR A 407 -18.87 3.28 16.39
N HIS A 408 -19.77 2.97 17.31
CA HIS A 408 -20.51 1.70 17.30
C HIS A 408 -21.32 1.51 16.02
N ILE A 409 -21.98 2.57 15.53
CA ILE A 409 -22.71 2.54 14.26
C ILE A 409 -21.76 2.30 13.08
N VAL A 410 -20.63 3.00 13.03
CA VAL A 410 -19.62 2.83 11.96
C VAL A 410 -19.04 1.42 11.95
N VAL A 411 -18.70 0.87 13.12
CA VAL A 411 -18.22 -0.51 13.26
C VAL A 411 -19.30 -1.52 12.85
N PHE A 412 -20.55 -1.29 13.20
CA PHE A 412 -21.67 -2.13 12.78
C PHE A 412 -21.84 -2.12 11.25
N VAL A 413 -21.76 -0.96 10.60
CA VAL A 413 -21.77 -0.85 9.13
C VAL A 413 -20.57 -1.57 8.53
N ALA A 414 -19.39 -1.49 9.15
CA ALA A 414 -18.19 -2.20 8.72
C ALA A 414 -18.35 -3.72 8.81
N LEU A 415 -18.99 -4.23 9.87
CA LEU A 415 -19.30 -5.66 10.01
C LEU A 415 -20.23 -6.16 8.89
N ILE A 416 -21.31 -5.44 8.60
CA ILE A 416 -22.21 -5.76 7.46
C ILE A 416 -21.41 -5.79 6.15
N ASN A 417 -20.59 -4.79 5.92
CA ASN A 417 -19.75 -4.70 4.72
C ASN A 417 -18.70 -5.82 4.64
N THR A 418 -18.25 -6.36 5.77
CA THR A 418 -17.37 -7.55 5.80
C THR A 418 -18.09 -8.77 5.21
N VAL A 419 -19.36 -8.98 5.53
CA VAL A 419 -20.17 -10.06 4.94
C VAL A 419 -20.34 -9.85 3.44
N ILE A 420 -20.61 -8.61 3.00
CA ILE A 420 -20.70 -8.28 1.57
C ILE A 420 -19.36 -8.56 0.86
N SER A 421 -18.24 -8.20 1.51
CA SER A 421 -16.91 -8.45 0.93
C SER A 421 -16.62 -9.95 0.80
N LEU A 422 -17.00 -10.74 1.77
CA LEU A 422 -16.87 -12.20 1.72
C LEU A 422 -17.63 -12.78 0.51
N TYR A 423 -18.85 -12.31 0.27
CA TYR A 423 -19.67 -12.79 -0.85
C TYR A 423 -18.95 -12.63 -2.19
N TYR A 424 -18.38 -11.47 -2.48
CA TYR A 424 -17.75 -11.28 -3.79
C TYR A 424 -16.40 -12.00 -3.93
N TYR A 425 -15.64 -12.22 -2.85
CA TYR A 425 -14.46 -13.09 -2.91
C TYR A 425 -14.84 -14.54 -3.18
N LEU A 426 -15.93 -15.01 -2.58
CA LEU A 426 -16.45 -16.35 -2.84
C LEU A 426 -16.95 -16.53 -4.28
N LEU A 427 -17.37 -15.48 -5.00
CA LEU A 427 -17.70 -15.57 -6.41
C LEU A 427 -16.50 -15.99 -7.27
N ILE A 428 -15.28 -15.51 -6.94
CA ILE A 428 -14.05 -15.94 -7.64
C ILE A 428 -13.74 -17.39 -7.31
N VAL A 429 -13.84 -17.78 -6.05
CA VAL A 429 -13.64 -19.17 -5.63
C VAL A 429 -14.65 -20.09 -6.32
N LYS A 430 -15.93 -19.69 -6.38
CA LYS A 430 -16.98 -20.40 -7.11
C LYS A 430 -16.62 -20.56 -8.60
N ALA A 431 -16.08 -19.51 -9.23
CA ALA A 431 -15.64 -19.59 -10.62
C ALA A 431 -14.53 -20.64 -10.81
N MET A 432 -13.54 -20.65 -9.92
CA MET A 432 -12.40 -21.59 -10.01
C MET A 432 -12.78 -23.06 -9.78
N TYR A 433 -13.68 -23.35 -8.85
CA TYR A 433 -13.95 -24.72 -8.38
C TYR A 433 -15.26 -25.33 -8.90
N ILE A 434 -16.29 -24.52 -9.11
CA ILE A 434 -17.67 -25.02 -9.38
C ILE A 434 -18.08 -24.78 -10.83
N LYS A 435 -17.73 -23.60 -11.39
CA LYS A 435 -18.09 -23.31 -12.78
C LYS A 435 -17.22 -24.13 -13.73
N THR A 436 -17.81 -24.59 -14.82
CA THR A 436 -17.11 -25.23 -15.93
C THR A 436 -16.87 -24.25 -17.06
N SER A 437 -15.81 -24.47 -17.82
CA SER A 437 -15.52 -23.72 -19.06
C SER A 437 -15.40 -24.71 -20.21
N GLU A 438 -15.97 -24.38 -21.37
CA GLU A 438 -15.78 -25.13 -22.60
C GLU A 438 -14.32 -25.08 -23.08
N ASN A 439 -13.62 -23.98 -22.79
CA ASN A 439 -12.21 -23.77 -23.12
C ASN A 439 -11.44 -23.41 -21.84
N PRO A 440 -11.11 -24.39 -20.96
CA PRO A 440 -10.38 -24.12 -19.73
C PRO A 440 -8.96 -23.66 -20.04
N LEU A 441 -8.42 -22.81 -19.18
CA LEU A 441 -7.03 -22.37 -19.27
C LEU A 441 -6.08 -23.57 -19.24
N PRO A 442 -5.00 -23.59 -20.05
CA PRO A 442 -4.03 -24.68 -20.03
C PRO A 442 -3.30 -24.78 -18.69
N THR A 443 -2.65 -25.90 -18.44
CA THR A 443 -1.80 -26.07 -17.26
C THR A 443 -0.55 -25.18 -17.35
N PHE A 444 -0.31 -24.35 -16.38
CA PHE A 444 0.84 -23.44 -16.33
C PHE A 444 2.00 -24.01 -15.50
N LYS A 445 3.22 -23.80 -15.99
CA LYS A 445 4.43 -24.05 -15.20
C LYS A 445 4.92 -22.68 -14.68
N SER A 446 4.75 -22.43 -13.37
CA SER A 446 5.30 -21.25 -12.73
C SER A 446 6.83 -21.38 -12.61
N ASP A 447 7.55 -20.29 -12.84
CA ASP A 447 9.00 -20.18 -12.61
C ASP A 447 9.35 -20.25 -11.11
N CYS A 448 10.64 -20.40 -10.80
CA CYS A 448 11.11 -20.54 -9.43
C CYS A 448 10.82 -19.29 -8.58
N ASN A 449 10.99 -18.10 -9.14
CA ASN A 449 10.76 -16.83 -8.44
C ASN A 449 9.28 -16.62 -8.11
N THR A 450 8.38 -16.93 -9.04
CA THR A 450 6.93 -16.88 -8.79
C THR A 450 6.51 -17.87 -7.69
N LYS A 451 7.07 -19.08 -7.70
CA LYS A 451 6.82 -20.07 -6.63
C LYS A 451 7.33 -19.56 -5.28
N LEU A 452 8.54 -18.99 -5.24
CA LEU A 452 9.13 -18.43 -4.03
C LEU A 452 8.26 -17.29 -3.48
N ALA A 453 7.86 -16.34 -4.32
CA ALA A 453 6.99 -15.22 -3.92
C ALA A 453 5.66 -15.71 -3.37
N LEU A 454 4.98 -16.65 -4.07
CA LEU A 454 3.72 -17.26 -3.59
C LEU A 454 3.91 -18.01 -2.27
N THR A 455 5.00 -18.76 -2.12
CA THR A 455 5.28 -19.48 -0.87
C THR A 455 5.46 -18.52 0.30
N ILE A 456 6.24 -17.43 0.12
CA ILE A 456 6.43 -16.40 1.14
C ILE A 456 5.09 -15.75 1.51
N CYS A 457 4.29 -15.37 0.50
CA CYS A 457 2.99 -14.74 0.72
C CYS A 457 2.02 -15.66 1.49
N ILE A 458 1.88 -16.91 1.07
CA ILE A 458 0.93 -17.83 1.72
C ILE A 458 1.42 -18.28 3.09
N ALA A 459 2.73 -18.50 3.24
CA ALA A 459 3.31 -18.72 4.57
C ALA A 459 3.04 -17.53 5.50
N GLY A 460 3.20 -16.29 5.00
CA GLY A 460 2.86 -15.09 5.75
C GLY A 460 1.37 -15.04 6.15
N VAL A 461 0.45 -15.35 5.22
CA VAL A 461 -0.99 -15.40 5.51
C VAL A 461 -1.33 -16.41 6.60
N LEU A 462 -0.69 -17.58 6.60
CA LEU A 462 -0.92 -18.62 7.60
C LEU A 462 -0.23 -18.31 8.94
N LEU A 463 1.05 -17.91 8.90
CA LEU A 463 1.83 -17.62 10.10
C LEU A 463 1.27 -16.42 10.87
N CYS A 464 0.94 -15.33 10.18
CA CYS A 464 0.29 -14.19 10.84
C CYS A 464 -1.11 -14.56 11.39
N GLY A 465 -1.79 -15.56 10.82
CA GLY A 465 -3.09 -16.02 11.33
C GLY A 465 -3.00 -16.94 12.55
N VAL A 466 -1.90 -17.67 12.73
CA VAL A 466 -1.76 -18.67 13.79
C VAL A 466 -0.82 -18.20 14.90
N CYS A 467 0.21 -17.40 14.56
CA CYS A 467 1.23 -16.97 15.49
C CYS A 467 1.02 -15.50 15.91
N SER A 468 0.94 -15.23 17.21
CA SER A 468 0.87 -13.86 17.76
C SER A 468 2.19 -13.09 17.60
N PHE A 469 3.31 -13.78 17.37
CA PHE A 469 4.66 -13.20 17.30
C PHE A 469 4.75 -11.91 16.48
N PHE A 470 4.11 -11.86 15.31
CA PHE A 470 4.15 -10.66 14.45
C PHE A 470 3.36 -9.49 15.05
N TYR A 471 2.24 -9.75 15.72
CA TYR A 471 1.48 -8.72 16.41
C TYR A 471 2.24 -8.24 17.65
N ASP A 472 2.82 -9.17 18.42
CA ASP A 472 3.61 -8.85 19.62
C ASP A 472 4.86 -8.03 19.26
N TRP A 473 5.52 -8.34 18.13
CA TRP A 473 6.64 -7.55 17.61
C TRP A 473 6.23 -6.12 17.24
N ILE A 474 5.07 -5.95 16.60
CA ILE A 474 4.53 -4.61 16.28
C ILE A 474 4.18 -3.87 17.56
N TRP A 475 3.54 -4.56 18.51
CA TRP A 475 3.13 -3.98 19.79
C TRP A 475 4.32 -3.54 20.64
N ALA A 476 5.40 -4.30 20.64
CA ALA A 476 6.62 -3.98 21.39
C ALA A 476 7.35 -2.72 20.87
N ALA A 477 6.99 -2.24 19.68
CA ALA A 477 7.55 -1.03 19.08
C ALA A 477 6.71 0.25 19.36
N LEU A 478 5.63 0.15 20.12
CA LEU A 478 4.74 1.26 20.49
C LEU A 478 5.01 1.76 21.89
#